data_797a25fda3d8bdc4660f81235ee265b8
#
_entry.id   797a25fda3d8bdc4660f81235ee265b8
#
_cell.length_a   1.000
_cell.length_b   1.000
_cell.length_c   1.000
_cell.angle_alpha   90.00
_cell.angle_beta   90.00
_cell.angle_gamma   90.00
#
_symmetry.space_group_name_H-M   'P 1'
#
loop_
_entity.id
_entity.type
_entity.pdbx_description
1 polymer ?
#
loop_
_entity_poly.entity_id
_entity_poly.type
_entity_poly.pdbx_seq_one_letter_code
_entity_poly.pdbx_strand_id
1 'polypeptide(L)'
;RQRQMCIRDRREKARQENITMDEDVYEAIATRVESNIRELEGSLTRLVAYAQLTNRPITVQLCEEALHDIFAKKVRKEVTAQVIMQAVANYYSITVDDLIRPTRRREIAVPRQIAMYITRDLTNLSLPQIGQVFGNRDHTTVLHGCNQIANAIKNDPSMASVVNDLKEIIVDNK
;
A
#
# COMPACT_ATOMS: atom_id res chain seq x y z
N ARG A 1 -13.54 22.70 -4.76
CA ARG A 1 -14.62 22.98 -5.74
C ARG A 1 -14.97 21.72 -6.57
N GLN A 2 -14.03 20.96 -7.10
CA GLN A 2 -14.27 19.75 -7.89
C GLN A 2 -14.93 18.62 -7.07
N ARG A 3 -14.53 18.43 -5.78
CA ARG A 3 -15.14 17.45 -4.87
C ARG A 3 -16.62 17.74 -4.59
N GLN A 4 -16.98 18.98 -4.36
CA GLN A 4 -18.38 19.39 -4.10
C GLN A 4 -19.27 19.22 -5.35
N MET A 5 -18.75 19.45 -6.53
CA MET A 5 -19.47 19.19 -7.80
C MET A 5 -19.73 17.68 -7.97
N CYS A 6 -18.74 16.83 -7.70
CA CYS A 6 -18.89 15.39 -7.80
C CYS A 6 -19.91 14.81 -6.80
N ILE A 7 -20.00 15.35 -5.58
CA ILE A 7 -20.98 14.91 -4.58
C ILE A 7 -22.39 15.30 -5.01
N ARG A 8 -22.58 16.49 -5.57
CA ARG A 8 -23.88 17.00 -6.03
C ARG A 8 -24.43 16.22 -7.22
N ASP A 9 -23.62 15.94 -8.23
CA ASP A 9 -24.05 15.21 -9.43
C ASP A 9 -24.47 13.75 -9.11
N ARG A 10 -23.93 13.20 -8.03
CA ARG A 10 -24.24 11.85 -7.56
C ARG A 10 -25.42 11.77 -6.64
N ARG A 11 -25.72 12.82 -5.87
CA ARG A 11 -27.01 12.98 -5.22
C ARG A 11 -28.14 12.90 -6.21
N GLU A 12 -27.97 13.52 -7.38
CA GLU A 12 -28.94 13.50 -8.47
C GLU A 12 -29.12 12.08 -9.02
N LYS A 13 -28.02 11.35 -9.23
CA LYS A 13 -28.05 9.96 -9.74
C LYS A 13 -28.62 8.97 -8.74
N ALA A 14 -28.28 9.08 -7.45
CA ALA A 14 -28.86 8.26 -6.39
C ALA A 14 -30.36 8.53 -6.19
N ARG A 15 -30.80 9.79 -6.34
CA ARG A 15 -32.23 10.13 -6.34
C ARG A 15 -32.98 9.55 -7.53
N GLN A 16 -32.36 9.46 -8.70
CA GLN A 16 -32.96 8.81 -9.88
C GLN A 16 -33.14 7.30 -9.70
N GLU A 17 -32.34 6.68 -8.86
CA GLU A 17 -32.40 5.25 -8.52
C GLU A 17 -33.22 4.97 -7.26
N ASN A 18 -34.00 5.95 -6.73
CA ASN A 18 -34.79 5.85 -5.49
C ASN A 18 -34.00 5.42 -4.25
N ILE A 19 -32.72 5.76 -4.19
CA ILE A 19 -31.84 5.42 -3.07
C ILE A 19 -31.79 6.62 -2.12
N THR A 20 -32.45 6.50 -0.96
CA THR A 20 -32.33 7.46 0.14
C THR A 20 -31.11 7.12 0.97
N MET A 21 -30.08 7.95 0.86
CA MET A 21 -28.87 7.90 1.71
C MET A 21 -28.74 9.19 2.51
N ASP A 22 -28.38 9.05 3.79
CA ASP A 22 -28.06 10.19 4.65
C ASP A 22 -26.76 10.88 4.22
N GLU A 23 -26.66 12.18 4.46
CA GLU A 23 -25.48 13.01 4.12
C GLU A 23 -24.20 12.45 4.71
N ASP A 24 -24.28 11.94 5.95
CA ASP A 24 -23.17 11.36 6.70
C ASP A 24 -22.56 10.12 6.00
N VAL A 25 -23.37 9.35 5.25
CA VAL A 25 -22.90 8.19 4.49
C VAL A 25 -22.07 8.63 3.26
N TYR A 26 -22.52 9.67 2.56
CA TYR A 26 -21.76 10.25 1.45
C TYR A 26 -20.43 10.82 1.91
N GLU A 27 -20.44 11.53 3.05
CA GLU A 27 -19.24 12.13 3.63
C GLU A 27 -18.27 11.06 4.13
N ALA A 28 -18.77 9.99 4.75
CA ALA A 28 -17.95 8.84 5.18
C ALA A 28 -17.24 8.15 4.01
N ILE A 29 -17.96 7.94 2.89
CA ILE A 29 -17.37 7.35 1.68
C ILE A 29 -16.39 8.33 1.03
N ALA A 30 -16.75 9.60 0.86
CA ALA A 30 -15.93 10.61 0.20
C ALA A 30 -14.64 10.91 0.96
N THR A 31 -14.65 10.81 2.30
CA THR A 31 -13.47 11.02 3.13
C THR A 31 -12.52 9.83 3.05
N ARG A 32 -13.05 8.62 2.91
CA ARG A 32 -12.26 7.38 2.91
C ARG A 32 -11.85 6.89 1.52
N VAL A 33 -12.55 7.32 0.46
CA VAL A 33 -12.23 6.99 -0.95
C VAL A 33 -11.64 8.21 -1.65
N GLU A 34 -10.34 8.48 -1.44
CA GLU A 34 -9.66 9.67 -1.98
C GLU A 34 -9.13 9.54 -3.41
N SER A 35 -8.97 8.30 -3.91
CA SER A 35 -8.08 8.07 -5.01
C SER A 35 -8.71 8.33 -6.39
N ASN A 36 -10.02 8.02 -6.60
CA ASN A 36 -10.55 8.15 -7.96
C ASN A 36 -12.09 8.04 -8.00
N ILE A 37 -12.67 8.73 -8.98
CA ILE A 37 -14.10 8.78 -9.24
C ILE A 37 -14.71 7.38 -9.46
N ARG A 38 -14.02 6.50 -10.17
CA ARG A 38 -14.48 5.13 -10.47
C ARG A 38 -14.55 4.25 -9.23
N GLU A 39 -13.60 4.42 -8.32
CA GLU A 39 -13.55 3.68 -7.06
C GLU A 39 -14.70 4.09 -6.11
N LEU A 40 -15.04 5.38 -6.14
CA LEU A 40 -16.17 5.91 -5.41
C LEU A 40 -17.51 5.37 -5.97
N GLU A 41 -17.65 5.31 -7.29
CA GLU A 41 -18.83 4.74 -7.97
C GLU A 41 -18.97 3.24 -7.66
N GLY A 42 -17.87 2.50 -7.73
CA GLY A 42 -17.84 1.09 -7.36
C GLY A 42 -18.22 0.85 -5.90
N SER A 43 -17.76 1.71 -4.99
CA SER A 43 -18.09 1.63 -3.56
C SER A 43 -19.57 1.90 -3.31
N LEU A 44 -20.16 2.90 -3.96
CA LEU A 44 -21.60 3.19 -3.85
C LEU A 44 -22.46 2.04 -4.39
N THR A 45 -22.12 1.52 -5.56
CA THR A 45 -22.83 0.38 -6.17
C THR A 45 -22.79 -0.86 -5.25
N ARG A 46 -21.62 -1.15 -4.66
CA ARG A 46 -21.45 -2.26 -3.73
C ARG A 46 -22.27 -2.07 -2.44
N LEU A 47 -22.29 -0.86 -1.89
CA LEU A 47 -23.05 -0.52 -0.69
C LEU A 47 -24.55 -0.72 -0.93
N VAL A 48 -25.06 -0.25 -2.06
CA VAL A 48 -26.48 -0.41 -2.45
C VAL A 48 -26.84 -1.89 -2.60
N ALA A 49 -26.01 -2.65 -3.33
CA ALA A 49 -26.22 -4.08 -3.51
C ALA A 49 -26.19 -4.83 -2.16
N TYR A 50 -25.31 -4.47 -1.25
CA TYR A 50 -25.22 -5.06 0.08
C TYR A 50 -26.44 -4.72 0.95
N ALA A 51 -26.92 -3.47 0.90
CA ALA A 51 -28.12 -3.04 1.60
C ALA A 51 -29.37 -3.79 1.12
N GLN A 52 -29.49 -4.00 -0.20
CA GLN A 52 -30.59 -4.77 -0.81
C GLN A 52 -30.53 -6.25 -0.42
N LEU A 53 -29.34 -6.86 -0.44
CA LEU A 53 -29.17 -8.27 -0.06
C LEU A 53 -29.47 -8.53 1.42
N THR A 54 -29.11 -7.58 2.30
CA THR A 54 -29.31 -7.70 3.74
C THR A 54 -30.66 -7.16 4.21
N ASN A 55 -31.41 -6.52 3.31
CA ASN A 55 -32.67 -5.82 3.60
C ASN A 55 -32.56 -4.83 4.77
N ARG A 56 -31.44 -4.11 4.83
CA ARG A 56 -31.10 -3.13 5.89
C ARG A 56 -31.01 -1.72 5.31
N PRO A 57 -31.39 -0.69 6.09
CA PRO A 57 -31.24 0.71 5.68
C PRO A 57 -29.76 1.07 5.51
N ILE A 58 -29.46 1.96 4.56
CA ILE A 58 -28.11 2.44 4.31
C ILE A 58 -27.71 3.43 5.40
N THR A 59 -26.87 2.97 6.31
CA THR A 59 -26.31 3.73 7.43
C THR A 59 -24.78 3.75 7.33
N VAL A 60 -24.13 4.64 8.10
CA VAL A 60 -22.66 4.68 8.20
C VAL A 60 -22.09 3.32 8.65
N GLN A 61 -22.78 2.63 9.58
CA GLN A 61 -22.38 1.30 10.05
C GLN A 61 -22.44 0.27 8.91
N LEU A 62 -23.53 0.26 8.13
CA LEU A 62 -23.65 -0.64 6.98
C LEU A 62 -22.57 -0.34 5.92
N CYS A 63 -22.24 0.94 5.75
CA CYS A 63 -21.16 1.36 4.87
C CYS A 63 -19.80 0.80 5.33
N GLU A 64 -19.52 0.83 6.62
CA GLU A 64 -18.28 0.27 7.18
C GLU A 64 -18.21 -1.24 7.01
N GLU A 65 -19.31 -1.96 7.22
CA GLU A 65 -19.40 -3.40 6.99
C GLU A 65 -19.22 -3.77 5.51
N ALA A 66 -19.99 -3.12 4.62
CA ALA A 66 -19.99 -3.42 3.19
C ALA A 66 -18.69 -3.08 2.47
N LEU A 67 -17.99 -2.06 2.95
CA LEU A 67 -16.77 -1.52 2.36
C LEU A 67 -15.52 -1.80 3.20
N HIS A 68 -15.63 -2.66 4.22
CA HIS A 68 -14.54 -3.03 5.10
C HIS A 68 -13.26 -3.38 4.33
N ASP A 69 -13.37 -4.22 3.30
CA ASP A 69 -12.22 -4.63 2.48
C ASP A 69 -11.61 -3.48 1.67
N ILE A 70 -12.44 -2.51 1.25
CA ILE A 70 -11.99 -1.32 0.51
C ILE A 70 -11.32 -0.34 1.47
N PHE A 71 -11.90 -0.18 2.67
CA PHE A 71 -11.35 0.68 3.72
C PHE A 71 -10.11 0.05 4.37
N ALA A 72 -10.10 -1.27 4.59
CA ALA A 72 -8.94 -2.01 5.09
C ALA A 72 -7.76 -1.99 4.11
N LYS A 73 -8.01 -2.00 2.80
CA LYS A 73 -6.95 -1.75 1.81
C LYS A 73 -6.30 -0.37 1.95
N LYS A 74 -7.02 0.62 2.48
CA LYS A 74 -6.52 1.99 2.70
C LYS A 74 -5.82 2.18 4.05
N VAL A 75 -6.16 1.38 5.03
CA VAL A 75 -5.44 1.28 6.32
C VAL A 75 -4.18 0.36 6.19
N ARG A 76 -3.90 -0.19 5.00
CA ARG A 76 -2.53 -0.65 4.74
C ARG A 76 -1.63 0.55 5.01
N LYS A 77 -0.94 0.54 6.17
CA LYS A 77 0.18 1.44 6.48
C LYS A 77 0.95 1.57 5.18
N GLU A 78 1.07 2.79 4.66
CA GLU A 78 1.86 3.02 3.46
C GLU A 78 3.18 2.32 3.67
N VAL A 79 3.47 1.34 2.82
CA VAL A 79 4.74 0.61 2.90
C VAL A 79 5.82 1.62 2.59
N THR A 80 6.45 2.14 3.63
CA THR A 80 7.55 3.11 3.52
C THR A 80 8.88 2.39 3.50
N ALA A 81 9.91 3.02 2.93
CA ALA A 81 11.26 2.47 2.97
C ALA A 81 11.74 2.18 4.40
N GLN A 82 11.27 2.95 5.39
CA GLN A 82 11.60 2.73 6.80
C GLN A 82 10.99 1.45 7.36
N VAL A 83 9.74 1.15 7.04
CA VAL A 83 9.08 -0.12 7.43
C VAL A 83 9.81 -1.31 6.80
N ILE A 84 10.22 -1.18 5.54
CA ILE A 84 10.99 -2.22 4.84
C ILE A 84 12.36 -2.42 5.50
N MET A 85 13.10 -1.34 5.76
CA MET A 85 14.40 -1.43 6.44
C MET A 85 14.27 -2.09 7.81
N GLN A 86 13.24 -1.75 8.59
CA GLN A 86 13.02 -2.33 9.91
C GLN A 86 12.71 -3.84 9.81
N ALA A 87 11.87 -4.25 8.88
CA ALA A 87 11.55 -5.66 8.66
C ALA A 87 12.78 -6.48 8.25
N VAL A 88 13.59 -5.96 7.32
CA VAL A 88 14.82 -6.61 6.88
C VAL A 88 15.86 -6.65 8.01
N ALA A 89 16.01 -5.57 8.76
CA ALA A 89 16.93 -5.50 9.91
C ALA A 89 16.55 -6.55 10.97
N ASN A 90 15.27 -6.67 11.31
CA ASN A 90 14.78 -7.67 12.25
C ASN A 90 15.03 -9.10 11.75
N TYR A 91 14.74 -9.36 10.46
CA TYR A 91 14.92 -10.69 9.87
C TYR A 91 16.38 -11.18 9.90
N TYR A 92 17.33 -10.26 9.64
CA TYR A 92 18.76 -10.58 9.63
C TYR A 92 19.46 -10.32 10.97
N SER A 93 18.73 -9.92 12.02
CA SER A 93 19.28 -9.58 13.34
C SER A 93 20.38 -8.51 13.28
N ILE A 94 20.18 -7.50 12.42
CA ILE A 94 21.06 -6.33 12.28
C ILE A 94 20.28 -5.04 12.60
N THR A 95 20.95 -3.91 12.65
CA THR A 95 20.28 -2.62 12.88
C THR A 95 19.95 -1.91 11.57
N VAL A 96 18.98 -1.01 11.60
CA VAL A 96 18.65 -0.14 10.46
C VAL A 96 19.87 0.72 10.10
N ASP A 97 20.65 1.17 11.11
CA ASP A 97 21.90 1.91 10.90
C ASP A 97 22.94 1.11 10.11
N ASP A 98 23.02 -0.20 10.30
CA ASP A 98 23.92 -1.06 9.53
C ASP A 98 23.54 -1.08 8.04
N LEU A 99 22.25 -1.01 7.72
CA LEU A 99 21.77 -0.92 6.33
C LEU A 99 22.17 0.41 5.67
N ILE A 100 22.27 1.49 6.45
CA ILE A 100 22.59 2.85 5.99
C ILE A 100 24.11 3.04 5.90
N ARG A 101 24.89 2.51 6.84
CA ARG A 101 26.36 2.71 6.91
C ARG A 101 27.09 2.27 5.65
N PRO A 102 28.18 2.94 5.29
CA PRO A 102 29.00 2.60 4.12
C PRO A 102 29.91 1.39 4.39
N THR A 103 29.29 0.19 4.57
CA THR A 103 30.02 -1.06 4.75
C THR A 103 29.82 -1.97 3.53
N ARG A 104 30.91 -2.72 3.19
CA ARG A 104 30.92 -3.73 2.10
C ARG A 104 30.88 -5.16 2.64
N ARG A 105 30.74 -5.36 3.95
CA ARG A 105 30.63 -6.71 4.53
C ARG A 105 29.41 -7.41 3.95
N ARG A 106 29.58 -8.63 3.46
CA ARG A 106 28.53 -9.40 2.77
C ARG A 106 27.29 -9.59 3.64
N GLU A 107 27.48 -9.79 4.95
CA GLU A 107 26.43 -9.96 5.96
C GLU A 107 25.47 -8.76 6.06
N ILE A 108 25.93 -7.58 5.62
CA ILE A 108 25.14 -6.32 5.62
C ILE A 108 24.82 -5.88 4.19
N ALA A 109 25.71 -6.15 3.24
CA ALA A 109 25.51 -5.74 1.85
C ALA A 109 24.33 -6.46 1.18
N VAL A 110 24.19 -7.79 1.41
CA VAL A 110 23.10 -8.58 0.86
C VAL A 110 21.73 -8.16 1.45
N PRO A 111 21.54 -8.08 2.79
CA PRO A 111 20.31 -7.55 3.36
C PRO A 111 19.94 -6.14 2.85
N ARG A 112 20.92 -5.26 2.70
CA ARG A 112 20.72 -3.93 2.14
C ARG A 112 20.20 -3.99 0.70
N GLN A 113 20.79 -4.83 -0.14
CA GLN A 113 20.34 -5.01 -1.53
C GLN A 113 18.93 -5.57 -1.61
N ILE A 114 18.58 -6.51 -0.73
CA ILE A 114 17.22 -7.04 -0.58
C ILE A 114 16.26 -5.90 -0.18
N ALA A 115 16.63 -5.09 0.81
CA ALA A 115 15.81 -3.96 1.25
C ALA A 115 15.59 -2.94 0.12
N MET A 116 16.64 -2.60 -0.65
CA MET A 116 16.52 -1.72 -1.82
C MET A 116 15.61 -2.31 -2.89
N TYR A 117 15.74 -3.62 -3.17
CA TYR A 117 14.92 -4.33 -4.13
C TYR A 117 13.44 -4.31 -3.73
N ILE A 118 13.12 -4.64 -2.48
CA ILE A 118 11.75 -4.62 -1.95
C ILE A 118 11.20 -3.19 -1.93
N THR A 119 12.02 -2.19 -1.57
CA THR A 119 11.61 -0.77 -1.59
C THR A 119 11.23 -0.34 -3.01
N ARG A 120 12.01 -0.72 -4.02
CA ARG A 120 11.69 -0.43 -5.41
C ARG A 120 10.39 -1.09 -5.88
N ASP A 121 10.11 -2.29 -5.38
CA ASP A 121 8.95 -3.10 -5.79
C ASP A 121 7.66 -2.67 -5.08
N LEU A 122 7.72 -2.32 -3.80
CA LEU A 122 6.55 -2.02 -2.97
C LEU A 122 6.27 -0.52 -2.79
N THR A 123 7.16 0.37 -3.26
CA THR A 123 6.98 1.82 -3.15
C THR A 123 7.10 2.52 -4.50
N ASN A 124 6.63 3.76 -4.57
CA ASN A 124 6.76 4.61 -5.76
C ASN A 124 8.04 5.45 -5.76
N LEU A 125 9.04 5.10 -4.93
CA LEU A 125 10.30 5.84 -4.84
C LEU A 125 11.16 5.60 -6.07
N SER A 126 11.71 6.68 -6.62
CA SER A 126 12.71 6.61 -7.69
C SER A 126 14.06 6.09 -7.17
N LEU A 127 14.91 5.57 -8.05
CA LEU A 127 16.25 5.08 -7.67
C LEU A 127 17.08 6.11 -6.91
N PRO A 128 17.12 7.41 -7.28
CA PRO A 128 17.78 8.43 -6.49
C PRO A 128 17.21 8.60 -5.08
N GLN A 129 15.87 8.58 -4.95
CA GLN A 129 15.21 8.69 -3.64
C GLN A 129 15.52 7.47 -2.75
N ILE A 130 15.53 6.26 -3.32
CA ILE A 130 15.97 5.05 -2.61
C ILE A 130 17.41 5.22 -2.16
N GLY A 131 18.31 5.71 -3.04
CA GLY A 131 19.70 5.96 -2.70
C GLY A 131 19.87 6.91 -1.51
N GLN A 132 19.09 7.98 -1.46
CA GLN A 132 19.10 8.94 -0.35
C GLN A 132 18.71 8.28 0.98
N VAL A 133 17.64 7.49 1.00
CA VAL A 133 17.16 6.80 2.21
C VAL A 133 18.18 5.77 2.70
N PHE A 134 18.88 5.09 1.81
CA PHE A 134 19.89 4.07 2.14
C PHE A 134 21.31 4.63 2.32
N GLY A 135 21.44 5.86 2.82
CA GLY A 135 22.72 6.47 3.19
C GLY A 135 23.40 7.22 2.04
N ASN A 136 22.62 7.99 1.28
CA ASN A 136 23.09 8.83 0.14
C ASN A 136 23.88 8.04 -0.91
N ARG A 137 23.37 6.87 -1.27
CA ARG A 137 23.99 6.04 -2.31
C ARG A 137 23.58 6.52 -3.69
N ASP A 138 24.52 6.39 -4.61
CA ASP A 138 24.26 6.69 -6.02
C ASP A 138 23.18 5.75 -6.58
N HIS A 139 22.33 6.26 -7.48
CA HIS A 139 21.28 5.51 -8.13
C HIS A 139 21.78 4.29 -8.91
N THR A 140 23.01 4.35 -9.43
CA THR A 140 23.64 3.21 -10.13
C THR A 140 23.96 2.07 -9.15
N THR A 141 24.38 2.41 -7.92
CA THR A 141 24.58 1.43 -6.83
C THR A 141 23.27 0.75 -6.45
N VAL A 142 22.18 1.52 -6.34
CA VAL A 142 20.84 0.97 -6.08
C VAL A 142 20.39 0.04 -7.20
N LEU A 143 20.53 0.50 -8.45
CA LEU A 143 20.15 -0.27 -9.62
C LEU A 143 20.93 -1.60 -9.70
N HIS A 144 22.26 -1.53 -9.47
CA HIS A 144 23.11 -2.72 -9.45
C HIS A 144 22.69 -3.71 -8.37
N GLY A 145 22.45 -3.23 -7.14
CA GLY A 145 21.95 -4.07 -6.04
C GLY A 145 20.60 -4.73 -6.35
N CYS A 146 19.66 -3.97 -6.90
CA CYS A 146 18.35 -4.51 -7.32
C CYS A 146 18.49 -5.59 -8.40
N ASN A 147 19.36 -5.38 -9.39
CA ASN A 147 19.58 -6.36 -10.46
C ASN A 147 20.26 -7.63 -9.93
N GLN A 148 21.19 -7.52 -8.99
CA GLN A 148 21.81 -8.67 -8.33
C GLN A 148 20.76 -9.53 -7.62
N ILE A 149 19.88 -8.93 -6.84
CA ILE A 149 18.80 -9.67 -6.14
C ILE A 149 17.80 -10.26 -7.14
N ALA A 150 17.40 -9.50 -8.18
CA ALA A 150 16.50 -10.01 -9.21
C ALA A 150 17.09 -11.25 -9.92
N ASN A 151 18.39 -11.28 -10.20
CA ASN A 151 19.07 -12.43 -10.77
C ASN A 151 19.20 -13.58 -9.75
N ALA A 152 19.48 -13.27 -8.48
CA ALA A 152 19.57 -14.28 -7.44
C ALA A 152 18.22 -14.99 -7.23
N ILE A 153 17.10 -14.27 -7.24
CA ILE A 153 15.74 -14.84 -7.15
C ILE A 153 15.47 -15.84 -8.30
N LYS A 154 15.97 -15.57 -9.51
CA LYS A 154 15.78 -16.46 -10.67
C LYS A 154 16.58 -17.75 -10.56
N ASN A 155 17.75 -17.71 -9.93
CA ASN A 155 18.71 -18.80 -9.92
C ASN A 155 18.76 -19.57 -8.59
N ASP A 156 18.21 -19.00 -7.52
CA ASP A 156 18.26 -19.57 -6.17
C ASP A 156 16.87 -19.54 -5.53
N PRO A 157 16.20 -20.72 -5.42
CA PRO A 157 14.90 -20.82 -4.77
C PRO A 157 14.90 -20.36 -3.31
N SER A 158 16.02 -20.47 -2.59
CA SER A 158 16.12 -20.03 -1.19
C SER A 158 16.07 -18.50 -1.10
N MET A 159 16.72 -17.79 -2.01
CA MET A 159 16.64 -16.34 -2.10
C MET A 159 15.22 -15.86 -2.46
N ALA A 160 14.55 -16.59 -3.36
CA ALA A 160 13.16 -16.30 -3.72
C ALA A 160 12.23 -16.45 -2.51
N SER A 161 12.40 -17.52 -1.70
CA SER A 161 11.63 -17.72 -0.46
C SER A 161 11.85 -16.57 0.52
N VAL A 162 13.10 -16.23 0.82
CA VAL A 162 13.45 -15.13 1.75
C VAL A 162 12.82 -13.80 1.33
N VAL A 163 12.87 -13.46 0.05
CA VAL A 163 12.28 -12.20 -0.44
C VAL A 163 10.75 -12.23 -0.36
N ASN A 164 10.13 -13.38 -0.62
CA ASN A 164 8.67 -13.53 -0.50
C ASN A 164 8.24 -13.45 0.98
N ASP A 165 8.92 -14.16 1.88
CA ASP A 165 8.64 -14.12 3.32
C ASP A 165 8.73 -12.67 3.86
N LEU A 166 9.77 -11.94 3.46
CA LEU A 166 9.94 -10.53 3.83
C LEU A 166 8.81 -9.65 3.28
N LYS A 167 8.38 -9.87 2.04
CA LYS A 167 7.25 -9.13 1.46
C LYS A 167 5.95 -9.42 2.20
N GLU A 168 5.70 -10.67 2.58
CA GLU A 168 4.55 -11.06 3.40
C GLU A 168 4.60 -10.38 4.77
N ILE A 169 5.73 -10.43 5.48
CA ILE A 169 5.93 -9.77 6.77
C ILE A 169 5.67 -8.25 6.65
N ILE A 170 6.13 -7.60 5.58
CA ILE A 170 5.97 -6.16 5.37
C ILE A 170 4.53 -5.79 5.06
N VAL A 171 3.82 -6.61 4.27
CA VAL A 171 2.44 -6.37 3.86
C VAL A 171 1.46 -6.79 4.96
N ASP A 172 1.74 -7.90 5.69
CA ASP A 172 0.90 -8.47 6.73
C ASP A 172 1.20 -7.92 8.13
N ASN A 173 2.21 -7.05 8.27
CA ASN A 173 2.55 -6.44 9.55
C ASN A 173 1.43 -5.48 9.99
N LYS A 174 0.31 -6.15 10.34
CA LYS A 174 -0.89 -5.61 10.98
C LYS A 174 -0.62 -5.38 12.46
#